data_f9b0be613e27dde2c6c7ddab513a91cc
#
_entry.id   f9b0be613e27dde2c6c7ddab513a91cc
#
_cell.length_a   1.000
_cell.length_b   1.000
_cell.length_c   1.000
_cell.angle_alpha   90.00
_cell.angle_beta   90.00
_cell.angle_gamma   90.00
#
_symmetry.space_group_name_H-M   'P 1'
#
loop_
_entity.id
_entity.type
_entity.pdbx_description
1 polymer ?
#
loop_
_entity_poly.entity_id
_entity_poly.type
_entity_poly.pdbx_seq_one_letter_code
_entity_poly.pdbx_strand_id
1 'polypeptide(L)'
;MVHLYQSLKNTIKFGYQPRIIEDSLGNSASNLGLIYKSILLGNILKRTLKKDSKEPVGLMLPNIVPTAIVFFALQYLNKVTAIINFTSGSKNIISCLKKSNIKYIITSKKFIDQGNLTSLVEDIEDKNYQFIYLEDIKITLSLKDKLCAVKDFLINIFLKKKLNK
;
A
#
# COMPACT_ATOMS: atom_id res chain seq x y z
N MET A 1 -2.23 -11.45 -17.83
CA MET A 1 -1.32 -11.02 -16.75
C MET A 1 -1.99 -11.34 -15.42
N VAL A 2 -1.34 -12.12 -14.57
CA VAL A 2 -1.90 -12.45 -13.24
C VAL A 2 -1.63 -11.25 -12.33
N HIS A 3 -2.69 -10.58 -11.87
CA HIS A 3 -2.55 -9.49 -10.91
C HIS A 3 -2.17 -10.06 -9.54
N LEU A 4 -1.11 -9.55 -8.92
CA LEU A 4 -0.63 -10.01 -7.60
C LEU A 4 -1.72 -9.98 -6.53
N TYR A 5 -2.58 -8.96 -6.54
CA TYR A 5 -3.74 -8.93 -5.66
C TYR A 5 -4.72 -10.10 -5.89
N GLN A 6 -4.88 -10.54 -7.15
CA GLN A 6 -5.70 -11.72 -7.45
C GLN A 6 -5.05 -13.00 -6.91
N SER A 7 -3.73 -13.11 -6.98
CA SER A 7 -3.00 -14.24 -6.38
C SER A 7 -3.18 -14.28 -4.86
N LEU A 8 -3.09 -13.12 -4.18
CA LEU A 8 -3.39 -13.03 -2.75
C LEU A 8 -4.82 -13.49 -2.45
N LYS A 9 -5.82 -13.06 -3.22
CA LYS A 9 -7.22 -13.53 -3.04
C LYS A 9 -7.38 -15.02 -3.25
N ASN A 10 -6.63 -15.62 -4.14
CA ASN A 10 -6.69 -17.05 -4.39
C ASN A 10 -6.21 -17.89 -3.19
N THR A 11 -5.50 -17.30 -2.23
CA THR A 11 -5.11 -18.02 -0.99
C THR A 11 -6.32 -18.44 -0.15
N ILE A 12 -7.47 -17.80 -0.35
CA ILE A 12 -8.72 -18.13 0.37
C ILE A 12 -9.17 -19.57 0.09
N LYS A 13 -8.84 -20.12 -1.08
CA LYS A 13 -9.16 -21.52 -1.44
C LYS A 13 -8.50 -22.55 -0.50
N PHE A 14 -7.39 -22.16 0.15
CA PHE A 14 -6.69 -23.01 1.12
C PHE A 14 -7.24 -22.86 2.56
N GLY A 15 -8.38 -22.15 2.72
CA GLY A 15 -8.97 -21.86 4.02
C GLY A 15 -8.32 -20.68 4.73
N TYR A 16 -8.68 -20.52 6.01
CA TYR A 16 -8.08 -19.50 6.86
C TYR A 16 -6.63 -19.87 7.23
N GLN A 17 -5.71 -18.96 6.90
CA GLN A 17 -4.30 -19.07 7.23
C GLN A 17 -3.97 -17.96 8.24
N PRO A 18 -3.72 -18.27 9.52
CA PRO A 18 -3.60 -17.27 10.58
C PRO A 18 -2.35 -16.39 10.43
N ARG A 19 -1.30 -16.93 9.81
CA ARG A 19 -0.03 -16.24 9.66
C ARG A 19 0.59 -16.56 8.30
N ILE A 20 0.40 -15.67 7.31
CA ILE A 20 1.02 -15.80 5.98
C ILE A 20 2.20 -14.85 5.78
N ILE A 21 2.32 -13.85 6.66
CA ILE A 21 3.42 -12.90 6.70
C ILE A 21 3.70 -12.51 8.15
N GLU A 22 4.97 -12.37 8.48
CA GLU A 22 5.47 -11.90 9.77
C GLU A 22 6.68 -11.01 9.54
N ASP A 23 6.87 -9.99 10.38
CA ASP A 23 8.05 -9.12 10.34
C ASP A 23 8.93 -9.32 11.57
N SER A 24 10.13 -8.74 11.53
CA SER A 24 11.12 -8.81 12.62
C SER A 24 10.66 -8.13 13.92
N LEU A 25 9.59 -7.35 13.89
CA LEU A 25 8.99 -6.69 15.05
C LEU A 25 7.89 -7.53 15.70
N GLY A 26 7.66 -8.76 15.20
CA GLY A 26 6.64 -9.68 15.70
C GLY A 26 5.21 -9.36 15.21
N ASN A 27 5.04 -8.41 14.28
CA ASN A 27 3.74 -8.20 13.66
C ASN A 27 3.48 -9.32 12.66
N SER A 28 2.24 -9.79 12.61
CA SER A 28 1.82 -10.80 11.64
C SER A 28 0.47 -10.47 11.01
N ALA A 29 0.18 -11.08 9.87
CA ALA A 29 -1.12 -10.98 9.24
C ALA A 29 -1.58 -12.33 8.68
N SER A 30 -2.88 -12.60 8.85
CA SER A 30 -3.56 -13.70 8.17
C SER A 30 -3.86 -13.34 6.72
N ASN A 31 -4.16 -14.35 5.89
CA ASN A 31 -4.60 -14.12 4.51
C ASN A 31 -5.84 -13.21 4.44
N LEU A 32 -6.86 -13.46 5.25
CA LEU A 32 -8.06 -12.63 5.29
C LEU A 32 -7.77 -11.23 5.84
N GLY A 33 -6.93 -11.13 6.88
CA GLY A 33 -6.52 -9.86 7.46
C GLY A 33 -5.73 -8.99 6.48
N LEU A 34 -4.82 -9.58 5.72
CA LEU A 34 -4.05 -8.87 4.69
C LEU A 34 -4.97 -8.38 3.56
N ILE A 35 -5.89 -9.22 3.07
CA ILE A 35 -6.87 -8.84 2.04
C ILE A 35 -7.76 -7.70 2.53
N TYR A 36 -8.36 -7.83 3.73
CA TYR A 36 -9.24 -6.81 4.30
C TYR A 36 -8.53 -5.46 4.48
N LYS A 37 -7.35 -5.47 5.11
CA LYS A 37 -6.57 -4.24 5.35
C LYS A 37 -6.13 -3.58 4.04
N SER A 38 -5.83 -4.37 3.01
CA SER A 38 -5.48 -3.85 1.68
C SER A 38 -6.67 -3.19 0.99
N ILE A 39 -7.87 -3.75 1.10
CA ILE A 39 -9.11 -3.13 0.59
C ILE A 39 -9.41 -1.83 1.34
N LEU A 40 -9.36 -1.86 2.69
CA LEU A 40 -9.62 -0.70 3.53
C LEU A 40 -8.69 0.47 3.17
N LEU A 41 -7.39 0.21 3.14
CA LEU A 41 -6.39 1.21 2.78
C LEU A 41 -6.54 1.67 1.33
N GLY A 42 -6.80 0.76 0.40
CA GLY A 42 -7.05 1.07 -1.00
C GLY A 42 -8.24 2.01 -1.19
N ASN A 43 -9.35 1.76 -0.48
CA ASN A 43 -10.53 2.64 -0.55
C ASN A 43 -10.23 4.06 -0.06
N ILE A 44 -9.35 4.23 0.91
CA ILE A 44 -8.92 5.54 1.39
C ILE A 44 -7.97 6.20 0.38
N LEU A 45 -6.93 5.47 -0.06
CA LEU A 45 -5.97 5.97 -1.04
C LEU A 45 -6.61 6.40 -2.37
N LYS A 46 -7.72 5.75 -2.75
CA LYS A 46 -8.48 6.12 -3.94
C LYS A 46 -8.99 7.56 -3.94
N ARG A 47 -9.12 8.21 -2.76
CA ARG A 47 -9.55 9.61 -2.64
C ARG A 47 -8.43 10.58 -3.02
N THR A 48 -7.19 10.21 -2.74
CA THR A 48 -6.00 11.03 -3.01
C THR A 48 -5.39 10.68 -4.36
N LEU A 49 -5.30 9.38 -4.67
CA LEU A 49 -4.75 8.89 -5.92
C LEU A 49 -5.82 8.90 -7.01
N LYS A 50 -5.65 9.69 -8.07
CA LYS A 50 -6.59 9.73 -9.20
C LYS A 50 -6.81 8.33 -9.76
N LYS A 51 -8.09 7.92 -9.89
CA LYS A 51 -8.50 6.57 -10.29
C LYS A 51 -7.91 6.13 -11.63
N ASP A 52 -7.94 7.02 -12.61
CA ASP A 52 -7.60 6.70 -14.00
C ASP A 52 -6.14 7.02 -14.37
N SER A 53 -5.37 7.53 -13.42
CA SER A 53 -3.95 7.78 -13.61
C SER A 53 -3.18 6.45 -13.61
N LYS A 54 -2.45 6.18 -14.69
CA LYS A 54 -1.49 5.06 -14.80
C LYS A 54 -0.16 5.38 -14.11
N GLU A 55 -0.06 6.56 -13.50
CA GLU A 55 1.17 7.00 -12.82
C GLU A 55 1.53 6.00 -11.70
N PRO A 56 2.78 5.56 -11.65
CA PRO A 56 3.25 4.73 -10.56
C PRO A 56 3.23 5.49 -9.23
N VAL A 57 3.11 4.74 -8.14
CA VAL A 57 3.16 5.30 -6.78
C VAL A 57 4.41 4.78 -6.10
N GLY A 58 5.21 5.69 -5.55
CA GLY A 58 6.39 5.37 -4.77
C GLY A 58 6.01 4.76 -3.42
N LEU A 59 6.75 3.76 -2.99
CA LEU A 59 6.62 3.13 -1.69
C LEU A 59 7.97 3.19 -0.98
N MET A 60 8.07 4.06 0.03
CA MET A 60 9.28 4.28 0.83
C MET A 60 9.00 3.90 2.28
N LEU A 61 9.10 2.61 2.56
CA LEU A 61 8.84 2.01 3.86
C LEU A 61 9.84 0.87 4.13
N PRO A 62 10.09 0.53 5.40
CA PRO A 62 10.92 -0.62 5.77
C PRO A 62 10.18 -1.94 5.51
N ASN A 63 10.89 -3.06 5.57
CA ASN A 63 10.33 -4.40 5.36
C ASN A 63 9.52 -4.88 6.57
N ILE A 64 8.31 -4.38 6.72
CA ILE A 64 7.36 -4.70 7.80
C ILE A 64 5.99 -5.06 7.23
N VAL A 65 5.15 -5.69 8.05
CA VAL A 65 3.77 -6.08 7.63
C VAL A 65 2.95 -4.92 7.04
N PRO A 66 2.97 -3.68 7.59
CA PRO A 66 2.31 -2.54 6.98
C PRO A 66 2.72 -2.27 5.53
N THR A 67 3.99 -2.49 5.18
CA THR A 67 4.49 -2.30 3.80
C THR A 67 3.81 -3.26 2.82
N ALA A 68 3.63 -4.52 3.22
CA ALA A 68 2.88 -5.48 2.42
C ALA A 68 1.40 -5.08 2.27
N ILE A 69 0.78 -4.52 3.32
CA ILE A 69 -0.60 -4.01 3.25
C ILE A 69 -0.70 -2.87 2.24
N VAL A 70 0.23 -1.90 2.26
CA VAL A 70 0.27 -0.79 1.30
C VAL A 70 0.50 -1.30 -0.12
N PHE A 71 1.45 -2.21 -0.29
CA PHE A 71 1.74 -2.82 -1.59
C PHE A 71 0.48 -3.47 -2.19
N PHE A 72 -0.21 -4.33 -1.44
CA PHE A 72 -1.44 -4.96 -1.92
C PHE A 72 -2.62 -4.00 -2.04
N ALA A 73 -2.67 -2.91 -1.27
CA ALA A 73 -3.66 -1.85 -1.45
C ALA A 73 -3.49 -1.13 -2.81
N LEU A 74 -2.24 -0.84 -3.20
CA LEU A 74 -1.93 -0.28 -4.51
C LEU A 74 -2.25 -1.27 -5.65
N GLN A 75 -1.96 -2.57 -5.46
CA GLN A 75 -2.33 -3.61 -6.42
C GLN A 75 -3.86 -3.78 -6.54
N TYR A 76 -4.60 -3.61 -5.44
CA TYR A 76 -6.07 -3.58 -5.46
C TYR A 76 -6.62 -2.42 -6.29
N LEU A 77 -5.93 -1.28 -6.29
CA LEU A 77 -6.25 -0.10 -7.12
C LEU A 77 -5.72 -0.19 -8.55
N ASN A 78 -5.09 -1.29 -8.94
CA ASN A 78 -4.39 -1.46 -10.23
C ASN A 78 -3.28 -0.39 -10.46
N LYS A 79 -2.64 0.09 -9.38
CA LYS A 79 -1.50 1.00 -9.45
C LYS A 79 -0.19 0.23 -9.56
N VAL A 80 0.73 0.74 -10.35
CA VAL A 80 2.11 0.25 -10.36
C VAL A 80 2.80 0.78 -9.11
N THR A 81 3.39 -0.13 -8.32
CA THR A 81 4.14 0.23 -7.11
C THR A 81 5.63 0.27 -7.42
N ALA A 82 6.26 1.40 -7.18
CA ALA A 82 7.71 1.57 -7.30
C ALA A 82 8.33 1.58 -5.89
N ILE A 83 9.05 0.54 -5.54
CA ILE A 83 9.76 0.47 -4.25
C ILE A 83 10.98 1.39 -4.31
N ILE A 84 11.04 2.35 -3.38
CA ILE A 84 12.11 3.35 -3.31
C ILE A 84 13.15 2.87 -2.30
N ASN A 85 14.39 2.74 -2.78
CA ASN A 85 15.53 2.50 -1.91
C ASN A 85 15.98 3.83 -1.28
N PHE A 86 15.60 4.04 -0.03
CA PHE A 86 15.89 5.26 0.74
C PHE A 86 17.38 5.43 1.10
N THR A 87 18.21 4.40 0.90
CA THR A 87 19.67 4.48 1.16
C THR A 87 20.47 5.00 -0.04
N SER A 88 19.82 5.22 -1.20
CA SER A 88 20.50 5.62 -2.44
C SER A 88 20.86 7.11 -2.52
N GLY A 89 20.43 7.92 -1.53
CA GLY A 89 20.62 9.37 -1.49
C GLY A 89 19.61 10.14 -2.36
N SER A 90 19.33 11.40 -1.97
CA SER A 90 18.25 12.22 -2.55
C SER A 90 18.38 12.43 -4.06
N LYS A 91 19.59 12.71 -4.57
CA LYS A 91 19.84 12.94 -6.01
C LYS A 91 19.43 11.73 -6.87
N ASN A 92 19.79 10.52 -6.43
CA ASN A 92 19.47 9.30 -7.16
C ASN A 92 17.96 9.02 -7.11
N ILE A 93 17.35 9.18 -5.94
CA ILE A 93 15.91 9.00 -5.76
C ILE A 93 15.14 9.97 -6.66
N ILE A 94 15.46 11.27 -6.63
CA ILE A 94 14.81 12.30 -7.45
C ILE A 94 14.94 11.97 -8.94
N SER A 95 16.12 11.52 -9.38
CA SER A 95 16.34 11.10 -10.78
C SER A 95 15.43 9.92 -11.16
N CYS A 96 15.31 8.92 -10.29
CA CYS A 96 14.44 7.76 -10.49
C CYS A 96 12.95 8.17 -10.51
N LEU A 97 12.51 9.00 -9.57
CA LEU A 97 11.14 9.50 -9.49
C LEU A 97 10.74 10.23 -10.78
N LYS A 98 11.62 11.10 -11.28
CA LYS A 98 11.42 11.84 -12.52
C LYS A 98 11.29 10.91 -13.74
N LYS A 99 12.23 9.97 -13.90
CA LYS A 99 12.23 9.01 -15.00
C LYS A 99 11.01 8.08 -14.99
N SER A 100 10.53 7.73 -13.81
CA SER A 100 9.37 6.86 -13.62
C SER A 100 8.04 7.60 -13.58
N ASN A 101 8.04 8.93 -13.72
CA ASN A 101 6.83 9.76 -13.62
C ASN A 101 6.03 9.54 -12.33
N ILE A 102 6.72 9.38 -11.21
CA ILE A 102 6.13 9.22 -9.88
C ILE A 102 5.85 10.60 -9.31
N LYS A 103 4.65 10.83 -8.77
CA LYS A 103 4.26 12.08 -8.11
C LYS A 103 4.00 11.88 -6.62
N TYR A 104 3.47 10.73 -6.25
CA TYR A 104 3.08 10.40 -4.89
C TYR A 104 3.99 9.34 -4.32
N ILE A 105 4.41 9.54 -3.07
CA ILE A 105 5.25 8.61 -2.31
C ILE A 105 4.55 8.29 -1.00
N ILE A 106 4.27 7.01 -0.76
CA ILE A 106 3.68 6.57 0.50
C ILE A 106 4.80 6.22 1.47
N THR A 107 4.72 6.79 2.68
CA THR A 107 5.70 6.59 3.76
C THR A 107 5.05 6.65 5.14
N SER A 108 5.83 6.67 6.20
CA SER A 108 5.41 6.75 7.60
C SER A 108 6.27 7.79 8.32
N LYS A 109 5.64 8.68 9.10
CA LYS A 109 6.35 9.67 9.92
C LYS A 109 7.31 8.97 10.89
N LYS A 110 6.81 7.93 11.56
CA LYS A 110 7.63 7.11 12.47
C LYS A 110 8.87 6.52 11.78
N PHE A 111 8.72 6.06 10.54
CA PHE A 111 9.86 5.52 9.77
C PHE A 111 10.87 6.61 9.42
N ILE A 112 10.41 7.81 9.02
CA ILE A 112 11.29 8.94 8.72
C ILE A 112 12.10 9.33 9.96
N ASP A 113 11.43 9.47 11.10
CA ASP A 113 12.09 9.85 12.38
C ASP A 113 13.11 8.79 12.82
N GLN A 114 12.72 7.52 12.83
CA GLN A 114 13.62 6.42 13.25
C GLN A 114 14.80 6.21 12.31
N GLY A 115 14.62 6.49 11.02
CA GLY A 115 15.64 6.36 10.00
C GLY A 115 16.51 7.60 9.82
N ASN A 116 16.24 8.69 10.57
CA ASN A 116 16.88 10.00 10.38
C ASN A 116 16.80 10.47 8.91
N LEU A 117 15.64 10.31 8.28
CA LEU A 117 15.42 10.56 6.85
C LEU A 117 14.79 11.94 6.58
N THR A 118 14.72 12.83 7.57
CA THR A 118 14.06 14.13 7.44
C THR A 118 14.66 14.97 6.32
N SER A 119 15.98 15.13 6.27
CA SER A 119 16.65 15.88 5.21
C SER A 119 16.44 15.27 3.82
N LEU A 120 16.36 13.93 3.73
CA LEU A 120 16.04 13.24 2.48
C LEU A 120 14.63 13.58 1.98
N VAL A 121 13.65 13.61 2.91
CA VAL A 121 12.26 13.94 2.59
C VAL A 121 12.16 15.40 2.14
N GLU A 122 12.78 16.34 2.87
CA GLU A 122 12.81 17.76 2.51
C GLU A 122 13.39 17.98 1.12
N ASP A 123 14.54 17.38 0.80
CA ASP A 123 15.16 17.44 -0.54
C ASP A 123 14.22 16.97 -1.65
N ILE A 124 13.36 15.96 -1.37
CA ILE A 124 12.40 15.40 -2.33
C ILE A 124 11.18 16.31 -2.44
N GLU A 125 10.65 16.82 -1.33
CA GLU A 125 9.49 17.74 -1.28
C GLU A 125 9.78 19.05 -2.02
N ASP A 126 11.00 19.59 -1.90
CA ASP A 126 11.47 20.78 -2.63
C ASP A 126 11.39 20.63 -4.17
N LYS A 127 11.30 19.41 -4.67
CA LYS A 127 11.12 19.10 -6.09
C LYS A 127 9.67 18.80 -6.47
N ASN A 128 8.70 19.22 -5.63
CA ASN A 128 7.25 19.07 -5.84
C ASN A 128 6.75 17.61 -5.87
N TYR A 129 7.43 16.68 -5.21
CA TYR A 129 6.89 15.35 -4.93
C TYR A 129 6.02 15.40 -3.68
N GLN A 130 4.96 14.60 -3.65
CA GLN A 130 3.98 14.62 -2.56
C GLN A 130 4.08 13.34 -1.73
N PHE A 131 4.29 13.50 -0.44
CA PHE A 131 4.27 12.40 0.52
C PHE A 131 2.87 12.17 1.05
N ILE A 132 2.50 10.89 1.18
CA ILE A 132 1.28 10.41 1.82
C ILE A 132 1.71 9.60 3.04
N TYR A 133 1.43 10.15 4.22
CA TYR A 133 1.82 9.52 5.48
C TYR A 133 0.74 8.57 5.99
N LEU A 134 1.14 7.36 6.40
CA LEU A 134 0.21 6.34 6.91
C LEU A 134 -0.48 6.78 8.19
N GLU A 135 0.16 7.61 9.00
CA GLU A 135 -0.39 8.19 10.23
C GLU A 135 -1.55 9.12 9.92
N ASP A 136 -1.44 9.95 8.89
CA ASP A 136 -2.50 10.88 8.50
C ASP A 136 -3.72 10.11 7.95
N ILE A 137 -3.48 9.02 7.23
CA ILE A 137 -4.55 8.11 6.79
C ILE A 137 -5.30 7.52 8.00
N LYS A 138 -4.59 7.11 9.06
CA LYS A 138 -5.23 6.57 10.27
C LYS A 138 -6.14 7.58 10.97
N ILE A 139 -5.75 8.85 11.00
CA ILE A 139 -6.55 9.93 11.61
C ILE A 139 -7.85 10.16 10.83
N THR A 140 -7.81 10.06 9.51
CA THR A 140 -8.97 10.28 8.63
C THR A 140 -9.91 9.07 8.53
N LEU A 141 -9.52 7.93 9.11
CA LEU A 141 -10.26 6.68 9.02
C LEU A 141 -11.55 6.72 9.83
N SER A 142 -12.69 6.66 9.14
CA SER A 142 -14.03 6.70 9.73
C SER A 142 -14.64 5.29 9.88
N LEU A 143 -15.70 5.20 10.70
CA LEU A 143 -16.52 3.96 10.78
C LEU A 143 -17.15 3.61 9.42
N LYS A 144 -17.54 4.62 8.64
CA LYS A 144 -18.07 4.43 7.29
C LYS A 144 -17.06 3.74 6.38
N ASP A 145 -15.77 4.09 6.48
CA ASP A 145 -14.72 3.45 5.70
C ASP A 145 -14.56 1.97 6.04
N LYS A 146 -14.63 1.64 7.32
CA LYS A 146 -14.59 0.24 7.78
C LYS A 146 -15.78 -0.56 7.25
N LEU A 147 -16.99 0.00 7.30
CA LEU A 147 -18.20 -0.66 6.78
C LEU A 147 -18.13 -0.84 5.26
N CYS A 148 -17.69 0.18 4.52
CA CYS A 148 -17.47 0.06 3.07
C CYS A 148 -16.44 -1.02 2.75
N ALA A 149 -15.34 -1.07 3.50
CA ALA A 149 -14.31 -2.08 3.30
C ALA A 149 -14.80 -3.49 3.61
N VAL A 150 -15.65 -3.68 4.64
CA VAL A 150 -16.30 -4.98 4.92
C VAL A 150 -17.19 -5.39 3.75
N LYS A 151 -18.03 -4.48 3.24
CA LYS A 151 -18.87 -4.76 2.06
C LYS A 151 -18.02 -5.18 0.86
N ASP A 152 -16.98 -4.40 0.53
CA ASP A 152 -16.10 -4.69 -0.61
C ASP A 152 -15.33 -5.99 -0.41
N PHE A 153 -14.92 -6.30 0.82
CA PHE A 153 -14.27 -7.55 1.20
C PHE A 153 -15.20 -8.74 0.96
N LEU A 154 -16.45 -8.67 1.44
CA LEU A 154 -17.44 -9.73 1.21
C LEU A 154 -17.73 -9.92 -0.28
N ILE A 155 -17.91 -8.85 -1.03
CA ILE A 155 -18.08 -8.89 -2.49
C ILE A 155 -16.88 -9.57 -3.16
N ASN A 156 -15.67 -9.18 -2.79
CA ASN A 156 -14.43 -9.75 -3.35
C ASN A 156 -14.25 -11.24 -3.06
N ILE A 157 -14.74 -11.72 -1.90
CA ILE A 157 -14.63 -13.13 -1.50
C ILE A 157 -15.76 -13.97 -2.09
N PHE A 158 -17.02 -13.50 -1.98
CA PHE A 158 -18.20 -14.33 -2.27
C PHE A 158 -18.66 -14.27 -3.72
N LEU A 159 -18.57 -13.12 -4.40
CA LEU A 159 -19.07 -13.01 -5.77
C LEU A 159 -18.24 -13.77 -6.82
N LYS A 160 -16.96 -14.04 -6.56
CA LYS A 160 -16.16 -14.89 -7.46
C LYS A 160 -16.39 -16.40 -7.32
N LYS A 161 -17.02 -16.85 -6.24
CA LYS A 161 -17.41 -18.27 -6.12
C LYS A 161 -18.53 -18.65 -7.12
N LYS A 162 -19.26 -17.65 -7.65
CA LYS A 162 -20.38 -17.84 -8.60
C LYS A 162 -19.97 -17.85 -10.08
N LEU A 163 -18.77 -17.38 -10.41
CA LEU A 163 -18.31 -17.27 -11.81
C LEU A 163 -17.37 -18.39 -12.24
N ASN A 164 -17.01 -19.29 -11.35
CA ASN A 164 -16.12 -20.44 -11.61
C ASN A 164 -16.86 -21.80 -11.37
N LYS A 165 -18.16 -21.83 -11.61
CA LYS A 165 -18.94 -23.08 -11.74
C LYS A 165 -19.41 -23.24 -13.16
#